data_2761712c617af40a928135a5c3dc3219
#
_entry.id   2761712c617af40a928135a5c3dc3219
#
_cell.length_a   1.000
_cell.length_b   1.000
_cell.length_c   1.000
_cell.angle_alpha   90.00
_cell.angle_beta   90.00
_cell.angle_gamma   90.00
#
_symmetry.space_group_name_H-M   'P 1'
#
loop_
_entity.id
_entity.type
_entity.pdbx_description
1 polymer ?
#
loop_
_entity_poly.entity_id
_entity_poly.type
_entity_poly.pdbx_seq_one_letter_code
_entity_poly.pdbx_strand_id
1 'polypeptide(L)'
;MITNILIIGGTNQGNILARELHKKNKKYVISYAGRVNIIQSNGLNNRIGGFGGTIKMSQWLKDNKISHVVDASHPFAEQISHNTFNACAYNNIPIVRYSREPWVQTQKDSWQNTNSYEEASKLLNTNSRR
;
A
#
# COMPACT_ATOMS: atom_id res chain seq x y z
N MET A 1 -4.11 9.47 16.93
CA MET A 1 -4.19 8.30 16.04
C MET A 1 -2.80 7.80 15.69
N ILE A 2 -2.59 6.51 15.79
CA ILE A 2 -1.31 5.91 15.43
C ILE A 2 -1.31 5.63 13.94
N THR A 3 -0.32 6.15 13.25
CA THR A 3 -0.16 5.87 11.82
C THR A 3 0.33 4.44 11.64
N ASN A 4 -0.38 3.67 10.83
CA ASN A 4 -0.01 2.31 10.49
C ASN A 4 -0.29 2.10 9.01
N ILE A 5 0.75 1.88 8.25
CA ILE A 5 0.68 1.89 6.79
C ILE A 5 0.75 0.47 6.24
N LEU A 6 -0.24 0.11 5.41
CA LEU A 6 -0.17 -1.13 4.65
C LEU A 6 0.32 -0.79 3.25
N ILE A 7 1.38 -1.49 2.82
CA ILE A 7 1.90 -1.40 1.46
C ILE A 7 1.52 -2.68 0.73
N ILE A 8 0.82 -2.55 -0.39
CA ILE A 8 0.57 -3.70 -1.27
C ILE A 8 1.80 -3.82 -2.15
N GLY A 9 2.61 -4.83 -1.89
CA GLY A 9 3.89 -5.02 -2.55
C GLY A 9 3.77 -5.75 -3.88
N GLY A 10 4.91 -6.06 -4.45
CA GLY A 10 5.04 -6.75 -5.73
C GLY A 10 5.96 -6.02 -6.69
N THR A 11 6.44 -4.85 -6.32
CA THR A 11 7.33 -4.05 -7.15
C THR A 11 8.48 -3.51 -6.33
N ASN A 12 9.52 -3.03 -7.01
CA ASN A 12 10.64 -2.35 -6.34
C ASN A 12 10.19 -1.11 -5.60
N GLN A 13 9.19 -0.41 -6.13
CA GLN A 13 8.69 0.81 -5.48
C GLN A 13 8.13 0.51 -4.11
N GLY A 14 7.40 -0.59 -3.98
CA GLY A 14 6.88 -1.02 -2.69
C GLY A 14 8.00 -1.33 -1.71
N ASN A 15 9.03 -2.03 -2.17
CA ASN A 15 10.17 -2.37 -1.32
C ASN A 15 10.96 -1.14 -0.91
N ILE A 16 11.15 -0.19 -1.81
CA ILE A 16 11.84 1.07 -1.50
C ILE A 16 11.09 1.83 -0.42
N LEU A 17 9.78 1.95 -0.58
CA LEU A 17 8.96 2.64 0.42
C LEU A 17 9.03 1.94 1.77
N ALA A 18 8.93 0.62 1.79
CA ALA A 18 9.00 -0.13 3.04
C ALA A 18 10.33 0.07 3.75
N ARG A 19 11.43 0.05 2.99
CA ARG A 19 12.75 0.28 3.57
C ARG A 19 12.88 1.68 4.15
N GLU A 20 12.32 2.68 3.48
CA GLU A 20 12.37 4.06 3.98
C GLU A 20 11.55 4.23 5.25
N LEU A 21 10.37 3.62 5.29
CA LEU A 21 9.54 3.66 6.50
C LEU A 21 10.22 2.94 7.66
N HIS A 22 10.89 1.84 7.35
CA HIS A 22 11.64 1.07 8.35
C HIS A 22 12.77 1.93 8.95
N LYS A 23 13.52 2.62 8.11
CA LYS A 23 14.60 3.50 8.57
C LYS A 23 14.10 4.61 9.46
N LYS A 24 12.90 5.10 9.19
CA LYS A 24 12.31 6.21 9.95
C LYS A 24 11.50 5.76 11.15
N ASN A 25 11.56 4.48 11.47
CA ASN A 25 10.81 3.88 12.58
C ASN A 25 9.31 4.13 12.49
N LYS A 26 8.79 4.16 11.28
CA LYS A 26 7.34 4.27 11.06
C LYS A 26 6.71 2.90 11.12
N LYS A 27 5.49 2.83 11.62
CA LYS A 27 4.76 1.57 11.67
C LYS A 27 4.18 1.26 10.30
N TYR A 28 4.54 0.10 9.77
CA TYR A 28 4.11 -0.34 8.45
C TYR A 28 4.10 -1.86 8.36
N VAL A 29 3.43 -2.38 7.34
CA VAL A 29 3.57 -3.76 6.93
C VAL A 29 3.48 -3.79 5.40
N ILE A 30 4.37 -4.54 4.75
CA ILE A 30 4.29 -4.76 3.31
C ILE A 30 3.71 -6.14 3.05
N SER A 31 2.72 -6.20 2.18
CA SER A 31 2.00 -7.44 1.87
C SER A 31 2.38 -7.94 0.48
N TYR A 32 2.76 -9.21 0.41
CA TYR A 32 3.06 -9.89 -0.85
C TYR A 32 2.00 -10.94 -1.12
N ALA A 33 1.52 -11.01 -2.36
CA ALA A 33 0.39 -11.87 -2.71
C ALA A 33 0.68 -13.37 -2.58
N GLY A 34 1.92 -13.78 -2.79
CA GLY A 34 2.27 -15.19 -2.71
C GLY A 34 3.77 -15.37 -2.71
N ARG A 35 4.35 -15.46 -3.90
CA ARG A 35 5.78 -15.65 -3.98
C ARG A 35 6.51 -14.37 -3.61
N VAL A 36 7.51 -14.52 -2.75
CA VAL A 36 8.34 -13.39 -2.36
C VAL A 36 9.80 -13.81 -2.44
N ASN A 37 10.62 -12.91 -2.92
CA ASN A 37 12.04 -13.09 -2.87
C ASN A 37 12.50 -12.77 -1.45
N ILE A 38 13.13 -13.73 -0.79
CA ILE A 38 13.60 -13.58 0.59
C ILE A 38 14.52 -12.36 0.72
N ILE A 39 15.34 -12.10 -0.29
CA ILE A 39 16.25 -10.96 -0.28
C ILE A 39 15.45 -9.66 -0.24
N GLN A 40 14.36 -9.58 -0.99
CA GLN A 40 13.54 -8.37 -1.04
C GLN A 40 12.83 -8.10 0.27
N SER A 41 12.41 -9.15 0.96
CA SER A 41 11.65 -9.01 2.21
C SER A 41 12.53 -8.98 3.46
N ASN A 42 13.83 -9.20 3.29
CA ASN A 42 14.73 -9.35 4.43
C ASN A 42 14.75 -8.11 5.32
N GLY A 43 14.46 -8.31 6.60
CA GLY A 43 14.46 -7.24 7.58
C GLY A 43 13.25 -6.33 7.58
N LEU A 44 12.31 -6.54 6.66
CA LEU A 44 11.09 -5.73 6.58
C LEU A 44 9.93 -6.40 7.28
N ASN A 45 9.04 -5.60 7.86
CA ASN A 45 7.79 -6.11 8.41
C ASN A 45 6.87 -6.49 7.26
N ASN A 46 6.60 -7.76 7.10
CA ASN A 46 5.87 -8.23 5.94
C ASN A 46 4.84 -9.29 6.31
N ARG A 47 3.88 -9.48 5.41
CA ARG A 47 2.98 -10.61 5.41
C ARG A 47 2.93 -11.18 4.01
N ILE A 48 2.62 -12.47 3.90
CA ILE A 48 2.58 -13.17 2.63
C ILE A 48 1.25 -13.89 2.50
N GLY A 49 0.69 -13.86 1.30
CA GLY A 49 -0.57 -14.50 1.00
C GLY A 49 -1.67 -13.51 0.65
N GLY A 50 -2.70 -14.00 -0.01
CA GLY A 50 -3.85 -13.19 -0.35
C GLY A 50 -4.68 -12.85 0.86
N PHE A 51 -5.62 -11.93 0.68
CA PHE A 51 -6.54 -11.52 1.76
C PHE A 51 -7.87 -12.27 1.71
N GLY A 52 -8.13 -13.00 0.62
CA GLY A 52 -9.39 -13.72 0.50
C GLY A 52 -10.55 -12.89 0.01
N GLY A 53 -10.27 -11.83 -0.74
CA GLY A 53 -11.29 -10.96 -1.32
C GLY A 53 -11.50 -9.69 -0.54
N THR A 54 -12.37 -8.84 -1.06
CA THR A 54 -12.59 -7.49 -0.51
C THR A 54 -13.10 -7.51 0.92
N ILE A 55 -14.06 -8.36 1.24
CA ILE A 55 -14.67 -8.36 2.57
C ILE A 55 -13.67 -8.79 3.63
N LYS A 56 -12.91 -9.85 3.37
CA LYS A 56 -11.90 -10.31 4.31
C LYS A 56 -10.77 -9.30 4.44
N MET A 57 -10.40 -8.65 3.35
CA MET A 57 -9.40 -7.60 3.38
C MET A 57 -9.87 -6.41 4.22
N SER A 58 -11.13 -6.02 4.06
CA SER A 58 -11.71 -4.95 4.85
C SER A 58 -11.63 -5.26 6.34
N GLN A 59 -11.94 -6.51 6.71
CA GLN A 59 -11.87 -6.94 8.11
C GLN A 59 -10.42 -6.92 8.61
N TRP A 60 -9.49 -7.36 7.78
CA TRP A 60 -8.08 -7.36 8.14
C TRP A 60 -7.56 -5.95 8.39
N LEU A 61 -7.96 -5.00 7.53
CA LEU A 61 -7.57 -3.59 7.71
C LEU A 61 -8.07 -3.05 9.04
N LYS A 62 -9.29 -3.37 9.38
CA LYS A 62 -9.89 -2.93 10.64
C LYS A 62 -9.21 -3.58 11.84
N ASP A 63 -9.01 -4.89 11.78
CA ASP A 63 -8.42 -5.64 12.89
C ASP A 63 -6.98 -5.21 13.18
N ASN A 64 -6.26 -4.82 12.14
CA ASN A 64 -4.86 -4.39 12.26
C ASN A 64 -4.71 -2.88 12.39
N LYS A 65 -5.82 -2.18 12.49
CA LYS A 65 -5.83 -0.72 12.70
C LYS A 65 -5.00 0.03 11.67
N ILE A 66 -5.16 -0.36 10.42
CA ILE A 66 -4.46 0.29 9.30
C ILE A 66 -5.05 1.69 9.11
N SER A 67 -4.18 2.68 9.08
CA SER A 67 -4.60 4.07 8.91
C SER A 67 -4.45 4.57 7.47
N HIS A 68 -3.54 4.00 6.71
CA HIS A 68 -3.25 4.41 5.35
C HIS A 68 -2.82 3.20 4.54
N VAL A 69 -3.14 3.22 3.24
CA VAL A 69 -2.75 2.14 2.33
C VAL A 69 -2.03 2.75 1.13
N VAL A 70 -0.91 2.12 0.77
CA VAL A 70 -0.19 2.44 -0.46
C VAL A 70 -0.24 1.22 -1.36
N ASP A 71 -0.87 1.36 -2.51
CA ASP A 71 -0.92 0.28 -3.48
C ASP A 71 0.30 0.40 -4.41
N ALA A 72 1.30 -0.41 -4.15
CA ALA A 72 2.50 -0.50 -4.97
C ALA A 72 2.55 -1.82 -5.72
N SER A 73 1.39 -2.41 -6.01
CA SER A 73 1.31 -3.65 -6.76
C SER A 73 1.65 -3.42 -8.23
N HIS A 74 1.94 -4.51 -8.92
CA HIS A 74 2.24 -4.46 -10.33
C HIS A 74 1.04 -3.91 -11.11
N PRO A 75 1.26 -3.14 -12.20
CA PRO A 75 0.15 -2.59 -12.99
C PRO A 75 -0.85 -3.62 -13.49
N PHE A 76 -0.42 -4.86 -13.64
CA PHE A 76 -1.30 -5.93 -14.10
C PHE A 76 -2.02 -6.66 -12.98
N ALA A 77 -1.81 -6.28 -11.73
CA ALA A 77 -2.48 -6.90 -10.60
C ALA A 77 -3.81 -6.20 -10.31
N GLU A 78 -4.69 -6.20 -11.30
CA GLU A 78 -5.93 -5.43 -11.24
C GLU A 78 -6.86 -5.91 -10.13
N GLN A 79 -6.91 -7.22 -9.89
CA GLN A 79 -7.83 -7.77 -8.91
C GLN A 79 -7.47 -7.31 -7.49
N ILE A 80 -6.18 -7.35 -7.15
CA ILE A 80 -5.79 -6.91 -5.81
C ILE A 80 -5.96 -5.40 -5.66
N SER A 81 -5.68 -4.63 -6.70
CA SER A 81 -5.89 -3.19 -6.66
C SER A 81 -7.36 -2.85 -6.46
N HIS A 82 -8.24 -3.51 -7.18
CA HIS A 82 -9.67 -3.32 -7.06
C HIS A 82 -10.17 -3.68 -5.66
N ASN A 83 -9.76 -4.83 -5.15
CA ASN A 83 -10.15 -5.28 -3.81
C ASN A 83 -9.63 -4.32 -2.74
N THR A 84 -8.41 -3.84 -2.92
CA THR A 84 -7.79 -2.91 -1.97
C THR A 84 -8.54 -1.60 -1.92
N PHE A 85 -8.87 -1.07 -3.09
CA PHE A 85 -9.62 0.18 -3.17
C PHE A 85 -10.98 0.06 -2.46
N ASN A 86 -11.69 -1.01 -2.72
CA ASN A 86 -13.01 -1.23 -2.12
C ASN A 86 -12.91 -1.47 -0.61
N ALA A 87 -11.91 -2.22 -0.17
CA ALA A 87 -11.71 -2.47 1.26
C ALA A 87 -11.39 -1.18 2.01
N CYS A 88 -10.59 -0.31 1.40
CA CYS A 88 -10.30 1.01 1.98
C CYS A 88 -11.55 1.87 2.05
N ALA A 89 -12.38 1.82 1.02
CA ALA A 89 -13.63 2.59 1.02
C ALA A 89 -14.56 2.15 2.14
N TYR A 90 -14.65 0.87 2.41
CA TYR A 90 -15.49 0.37 3.52
C TYR A 90 -15.02 0.89 4.87
N ASN A 91 -13.73 1.16 5.03
CA ASN A 91 -13.16 1.58 6.30
C ASN A 91 -12.80 3.06 6.33
N ASN A 92 -13.11 3.80 5.29
CA ASN A 92 -12.74 5.21 5.15
C ASN A 92 -11.23 5.43 5.32
N ILE A 93 -10.44 4.54 4.74
CA ILE A 93 -8.99 4.61 4.80
C ILE A 93 -8.47 5.26 3.53
N PRO A 94 -7.63 6.30 3.65
CA PRO A 94 -7.01 6.89 2.46
C PRO A 94 -6.08 5.89 1.77
N ILE A 95 -6.12 5.90 0.45
CA ILE A 95 -5.29 5.03 -0.37
C ILE A 95 -4.62 5.86 -1.46
N VAL A 96 -3.33 5.59 -1.69
CA VAL A 96 -2.60 6.16 -2.81
C VAL A 96 -1.99 5.03 -3.63
N ARG A 97 -1.83 5.28 -4.91
CA ARG A 97 -1.13 4.35 -5.78
C ARG A 97 0.27 4.86 -6.04
N TYR A 98 1.25 4.02 -5.79
CA TYR A 98 2.66 4.35 -6.00
C TYR A 98 3.22 3.44 -7.08
N SER A 99 3.48 3.99 -8.25
CA SER A 99 3.94 3.23 -9.39
C SER A 99 5.03 4.00 -10.12
N ARG A 100 6.01 3.27 -10.62
CA ARG A 100 7.06 3.84 -11.46
C ARG A 100 6.69 3.86 -12.94
N GLU A 101 5.64 3.14 -13.31
CA GLU A 101 5.24 3.06 -14.69
C GLU A 101 4.88 4.44 -15.25
N PRO A 102 5.22 4.72 -16.52
CA PRO A 102 4.76 5.95 -17.13
C PRO A 102 3.27 6.07 -17.00
N TRP A 103 2.85 7.16 -16.45
CA TRP A 103 1.44 7.33 -16.14
C TRP A 103 0.72 7.87 -17.35
N VAL A 104 -0.23 7.10 -17.85
CA VAL A 104 -1.15 7.60 -18.86
C VAL A 104 -2.41 7.98 -18.12
N GLN A 105 -2.55 9.26 -17.91
CA GLN A 105 -3.67 9.74 -17.12
C GLN A 105 -4.98 9.51 -17.86
N THR A 106 -5.94 8.90 -17.18
CA THR A 106 -7.30 8.78 -17.68
C THR A 106 -8.22 9.50 -16.72
N GLN A 107 -9.32 10.01 -17.21
CA GLN A 107 -10.26 10.71 -16.36
C GLN A 107 -10.97 9.81 -15.37
N LYS A 108 -10.79 8.53 -15.51
CA LYS A 108 -11.44 7.56 -14.63
C LYS A 108 -10.71 7.34 -13.34
N ASP A 109 -9.49 7.81 -13.26
CA ASP A 109 -8.69 7.54 -12.07
C ASP A 109 -9.08 8.50 -10.96
N SER A 110 -9.67 7.92 -9.94
CA SER A 110 -10.04 8.66 -8.75
C SER A 110 -8.93 8.62 -7.70
N TRP A 111 -7.83 7.99 -8.01
CA TRP A 111 -6.71 7.83 -7.10
C TRP A 111 -5.74 8.99 -7.24
N GLN A 112 -5.13 9.35 -6.15
CA GLN A 112 -3.96 10.18 -6.23
C GLN A 112 -2.79 9.31 -6.62
N ASN A 113 -2.16 9.68 -7.73
CA ASN A 113 -1.07 8.91 -8.26
C ASN A 113 0.23 9.67 -8.05
N THR A 114 1.27 8.95 -7.71
CA THR A 114 2.58 9.55 -7.49
C THR A 114 3.66 8.67 -8.09
N ASN A 115 4.69 9.30 -8.62
CA ASN A 115 5.80 8.62 -9.26
C ASN A 115 7.03 8.55 -8.36
N SER A 116 6.97 9.10 -7.18
CA SER A 116 8.14 9.16 -6.32
C SER A 116 7.79 8.83 -4.89
N TYR A 117 8.77 8.31 -4.18
CA TYR A 117 8.67 8.08 -2.76
C TYR A 117 8.35 9.37 -2.01
N GLU A 118 8.99 10.47 -2.43
CA GLU A 118 8.82 11.73 -1.73
C GLU A 118 7.39 12.22 -1.79
N GLU A 119 6.75 12.10 -2.94
CA GLU A 119 5.35 12.47 -3.08
C GLU A 119 4.45 11.59 -2.24
N ALA A 120 4.69 10.29 -2.26
CA ALA A 120 3.91 9.36 -1.45
C ALA A 120 4.05 9.66 0.04
N SER A 121 5.28 9.90 0.48
CA SER A 121 5.55 10.22 1.88
C SER A 121 4.87 11.52 2.30
N LYS A 122 4.88 12.52 1.43
CA LYS A 122 4.24 13.80 1.70
C LYS A 122 2.73 13.65 1.83
N LEU A 123 2.11 12.87 0.96
CA LEU A 123 0.68 12.63 1.03
C LEU A 123 0.30 11.91 2.33
N LEU A 124 1.06 10.91 2.71
CA LEU A 124 0.81 10.18 3.94
C LEU A 124 0.96 11.07 5.15
N ASN A 125 1.98 11.91 5.17
CA ASN A 125 2.17 12.84 6.28
C ASN A 125 1.02 13.84 6.38
N THR A 126 0.55 14.34 5.26
CA THR A 126 -0.59 15.25 5.25
C THR A 126 -1.83 14.58 5.82
N ASN A 127 -2.08 13.35 5.42
CA ASN A 127 -3.24 12.60 5.90
C ASN A 127 -3.13 12.27 7.38
N SER A 128 -1.93 12.02 7.88
CA SER A 128 -1.76 11.64 9.28
C SER A 128 -1.96 12.78 10.25
N ARG A 129 -2.08 14.00 9.77
CA ARG A 129 -2.31 15.18 10.62
C ARG A 129 -3.76 15.44 10.94
N ARG A 130 -4.63 14.67 10.38
CA ARG A 130 -6.06 14.89 10.61
C ARG A 130 -6.54 14.38 11.94
#